data_1ce1b885fe0a425e03050729f324b2ea
#
_entry.id   1ce1b885fe0a425e03050729f324b2ea
#
_cell.length_a   1.000
_cell.length_b   1.000
_cell.length_c   1.000
_cell.angle_alpha   90.00
_cell.angle_beta   90.00
_cell.angle_gamma   90.00
#
_symmetry.space_group_name_H-M   'P 1'
#
loop_
_entity.id
_entity.type
_entity.pdbx_description
1 polymer ?
#
loop_
_entity_poly.entity_id
_entity_poly.type
_entity_poly.pdbx_seq_one_letter_code
_entity_poly.pdbx_strand_id
1 'polypeptide(L)'
;MKHLLLVFSFLFLQQLQAQKIRLKVEDQKDTTVYLIKYFGSKLFYADTAQMKNGEVVFDGAKQKPGIVGLFLPGQRYFEFVYNNEEIQLSTKGPDFMANMVVNKSEENKLFIPYVKFISSKKGEIAKLAEQRAKLKPEDAEYATLGTQIDALNKEVEVYQANLVTNNPGKLVAKIVQMSTEIVVPEPPKDDKGNLLDSNFRYKYYFAHYWDNVDFKTDALVNNPIFANKLEFYFGKSMMIQHWDTIIKYAFAFCDALDPKSRMYEYSVGWIASTYGKSDIMGMDKVYYYMLKRYFCTKDASGKSPAFWVAEDKFEDLCENLDNKMNTVMGIKPPNLIMRDTSDTKWVDFYSLTSEYTDRKS
;
A
#
# COMPACT_ATOMS: atom_id res chain seq x y z
N MET A 1 -23.32 29.82 36.16
CA MET A 1 -22.31 29.77 35.10
C MET A 1 -20.94 29.23 35.54
N LYS A 2 -20.42 29.57 36.72
CA LYS A 2 -19.12 29.04 37.22
C LYS A 2 -19.07 27.51 37.40
N HIS A 3 -20.16 26.85 37.79
CA HIS A 3 -20.22 25.39 37.97
C HIS A 3 -20.34 24.63 36.66
N LEU A 4 -20.88 25.23 35.60
CA LEU A 4 -20.98 24.60 34.27
C LEU A 4 -19.62 24.54 33.57
N LEU A 5 -18.76 25.53 33.78
CA LEU A 5 -17.38 25.57 33.25
C LEU A 5 -16.48 24.54 33.95
N LEU A 6 -16.68 24.23 35.21
CA LEU A 6 -15.93 23.21 35.97
C LEU A 6 -16.29 21.79 35.52
N VAL A 7 -17.53 21.49 35.19
CA VAL A 7 -17.97 20.19 34.68
C VAL A 7 -17.42 19.96 33.25
N PHE A 8 -17.38 21.00 32.41
CA PHE A 8 -16.84 20.91 31.05
C PHE A 8 -15.31 20.72 31.06
N SER A 9 -14.60 21.34 32.01
CA SER A 9 -13.13 21.12 32.14
C SER A 9 -12.81 19.72 32.68
N PHE A 10 -13.66 19.13 33.50
CA PHE A 10 -13.47 17.78 34.03
C PHE A 10 -13.72 16.71 32.96
N LEU A 11 -14.66 16.92 32.01
CA LEU A 11 -14.91 16.05 30.87
C LEU A 11 -13.77 16.10 29.86
N PHE A 12 -13.08 17.24 29.72
CA PHE A 12 -11.91 17.35 28.84
C PHE A 12 -10.65 16.70 29.44
N LEU A 13 -10.54 16.66 30.78
CA LEU A 13 -9.42 16.01 31.47
C LEU A 13 -9.50 14.48 31.44
N GLN A 14 -10.68 13.88 31.21
CA GLN A 14 -10.81 12.43 31.09
C GLN A 14 -10.32 11.89 29.74
N GLN A 15 -10.15 12.72 28.70
CA GLN A 15 -9.60 12.31 27.40
C GLN A 15 -8.07 12.27 27.34
N LEU A 16 -7.40 12.72 28.39
CA LEU A 16 -5.93 12.66 28.52
C LEU A 16 -5.43 11.40 29.23
N GLN A 17 -6.29 10.39 29.42
CA GLN A 17 -5.78 9.09 29.90
C GLN A 17 -4.95 8.42 28.81
N ALA A 18 -3.67 8.43 29.10
CA ALA A 18 -2.56 7.96 28.29
C ALA A 18 -2.92 6.72 27.45
N GLN A 19 -2.92 6.91 26.14
CA GLN A 19 -2.93 5.85 25.13
C GLN A 19 -1.63 5.03 25.28
N LYS A 20 -1.56 4.18 26.32
CA LYS A 20 -0.37 3.37 26.61
C LYS A 20 -0.46 2.04 25.88
N ILE A 21 0.65 1.64 25.26
CA ILE A 21 0.83 0.34 24.66
C ILE A 21 1.66 -0.49 25.63
N ARG A 22 1.01 -1.39 26.38
CA ARG A 22 1.61 -2.29 27.35
C ARG A 22 1.73 -3.69 26.77
N LEU A 23 2.94 -4.20 26.68
CA LEU A 23 3.21 -5.51 26.11
C LEU A 23 3.98 -6.36 27.12
N LYS A 24 3.56 -7.62 27.26
CA LYS A 24 4.21 -8.61 28.09
C LYS A 24 4.60 -9.83 27.27
N VAL A 25 5.87 -10.22 27.36
CA VAL A 25 6.41 -11.45 26.78
C VAL A 25 6.98 -12.29 27.91
N GLU A 26 6.24 -13.32 28.36
CA GLU A 26 6.45 -14.01 29.65
C GLU A 26 7.84 -14.63 29.82
N ASP A 27 8.44 -15.11 28.73
CA ASP A 27 9.73 -15.81 28.70
C ASP A 27 10.89 -14.97 28.16
N GLN A 28 10.69 -13.64 28.03
CA GLN A 28 11.70 -12.72 27.53
C GLN A 28 12.52 -12.12 28.68
N LYS A 29 13.84 -12.21 28.58
CA LYS A 29 14.78 -11.54 29.50
C LYS A 29 14.82 -10.03 29.28
N ASP A 30 15.29 -9.31 30.28
CA ASP A 30 15.52 -7.87 30.20
C ASP A 30 16.39 -7.52 28.99
N THR A 31 15.90 -6.63 28.15
CA THR A 31 16.56 -6.26 26.91
C THR A 31 15.98 -4.96 26.31
N THR A 32 16.70 -4.38 25.39
CA THR A 32 16.17 -3.30 24.55
C THR A 32 15.25 -3.89 23.48
N VAL A 33 14.07 -3.30 23.34
CA VAL A 33 13.07 -3.69 22.33
C VAL A 33 12.62 -2.46 21.54
N TYR A 34 12.08 -2.70 20.36
CA TYR A 34 11.67 -1.64 19.45
C TYR A 34 10.20 -1.79 19.09
N LEU A 35 9.48 -0.69 19.15
CA LEU A 35 8.18 -0.60 18.48
C LEU A 35 8.45 -0.36 16.99
N ILE A 36 7.85 -1.15 16.13
CA ILE A 36 7.94 -1.00 14.68
C ILE A 36 6.59 -0.63 14.09
N LYS A 37 6.61 0.07 12.97
CA LYS A 37 5.41 0.51 12.25
C LYS A 37 5.60 0.37 10.75
N TYR A 38 4.49 0.24 10.03
CA TYR A 38 4.48 0.27 8.59
C TYR A 38 4.30 1.69 8.03
N PHE A 39 4.87 1.92 6.85
CA PHE A 39 4.42 2.92 5.90
C PHE A 39 4.48 2.28 4.50
N GLY A 40 3.33 1.96 3.94
CA GLY A 40 3.22 1.03 2.83
C GLY A 40 3.78 -0.35 3.21
N SER A 41 4.64 -0.92 2.37
CA SER A 41 5.29 -2.22 2.62
C SER A 41 6.54 -2.15 3.48
N LYS A 42 7.03 -0.95 3.82
CA LYS A 42 8.29 -0.77 4.56
C LYS A 42 8.05 -0.69 6.06
N LEU A 43 8.91 -1.37 6.82
CA LEU A 43 8.96 -1.31 8.28
C LEU A 43 9.95 -0.25 8.74
N PHE A 44 9.56 0.51 9.75
CA PHE A 44 10.37 1.55 10.39
C PHE A 44 10.37 1.36 11.90
N TYR A 45 11.46 1.71 12.57
CA TYR A 45 11.47 1.87 14.02
C TYR A 45 10.63 3.09 14.40
N ALA A 46 9.67 2.86 15.30
CA ALA A 46 8.75 3.90 15.77
C ALA A 46 9.14 4.45 17.14
N ASP A 47 9.64 3.56 18.02
CA ASP A 47 10.09 3.91 19.38
C ASP A 47 11.04 2.83 19.91
N THR A 48 11.75 3.14 20.99
CA THR A 48 12.70 2.23 21.67
C THR A 48 12.45 2.27 23.16
N ALA A 49 12.39 1.11 23.81
CA ALA A 49 12.22 1.01 25.25
C ALA A 49 12.99 -0.16 25.85
N GLN A 50 13.24 -0.09 27.15
CA GLN A 50 13.80 -1.20 27.94
C GLN A 50 12.67 -2.09 28.44
N MET A 51 12.68 -3.34 28.03
CA MET A 51 11.84 -4.37 28.60
C MET A 51 12.44 -4.85 29.91
N LYS A 52 11.62 -4.92 30.96
CA LYS A 52 12.02 -5.41 32.29
C LYS A 52 11.02 -6.48 32.76
N ASN A 53 11.53 -7.61 33.23
CA ASN A 53 10.71 -8.75 33.65
C ASN A 53 9.68 -9.17 32.58
N GLY A 54 10.05 -9.08 31.30
CA GLY A 54 9.18 -9.37 30.18
C GLY A 54 8.13 -8.30 29.88
N GLU A 55 8.12 -7.15 30.55
CA GLU A 55 7.13 -6.08 30.34
C GLU A 55 7.78 -4.83 29.72
N VAL A 56 7.06 -4.21 28.79
CA VAL A 56 7.43 -2.94 28.17
C VAL A 56 6.21 -2.05 27.97
N VAL A 57 6.41 -0.75 28.05
CA VAL A 57 5.37 0.27 27.84
C VAL A 57 5.87 1.33 26.87
N PHE A 58 5.08 1.59 25.83
CA PHE A 58 5.31 2.69 24.88
C PHE A 58 4.22 3.75 25.04
N ASP A 59 4.55 4.96 24.64
CA ASP A 59 3.62 6.07 24.58
C ASP A 59 2.85 6.04 23.24
N GLY A 60 1.59 5.61 23.29
CA GLY A 60 0.73 5.54 22.12
C GLY A 60 0.40 6.91 21.53
N ALA A 61 0.39 7.98 22.32
CA ALA A 61 0.12 9.33 21.80
C ALA A 61 1.16 9.81 20.75
N LYS A 62 2.34 9.20 20.75
CA LYS A 62 3.39 9.44 19.75
C LYS A 62 3.23 8.59 18.48
N GLN A 63 2.29 7.66 18.48
CA GLN A 63 2.12 6.72 17.38
C GLN A 63 0.96 7.14 16.47
N LYS A 64 0.99 6.69 15.22
CA LYS A 64 -0.11 6.85 14.27
C LYS A 64 -0.88 5.53 14.16
N PRO A 65 -2.21 5.58 13.96
CA PRO A 65 -3.00 4.38 13.71
C PRO A 65 -2.48 3.54 12.54
N GLY A 66 -2.57 2.22 12.68
CA GLY A 66 -2.10 1.26 11.68
C GLY A 66 -1.68 -0.07 12.30
N ILE A 67 -1.04 -0.92 11.51
CA ILE A 67 -0.37 -2.12 12.02
C ILE A 67 0.99 -1.69 12.58
N VAL A 68 1.23 -2.04 13.83
CA VAL A 68 2.47 -1.85 14.56
C VAL A 68 2.96 -3.20 15.09
N GLY A 69 4.20 -3.28 15.52
CA GLY A 69 4.72 -4.53 16.09
C GLY A 69 5.75 -4.32 17.17
N LEU A 70 5.98 -5.35 17.96
CA LEU A 70 7.11 -5.42 18.88
C LEU A 70 8.23 -6.23 18.23
N PHE A 71 9.39 -5.60 18.06
CA PHE A 71 10.59 -6.25 17.56
C PHE A 71 11.54 -6.57 18.72
N LEU A 72 11.93 -7.83 18.80
CA LEU A 72 12.72 -8.44 19.86
C LEU A 72 14.09 -8.89 19.32
N PRO A 73 15.09 -9.10 20.17
CA PRO A 73 16.37 -9.69 19.77
C PRO A 73 16.20 -11.00 19.01
N GLY A 74 17.12 -11.29 18.10
CA GLY A 74 17.08 -12.47 17.23
C GLY A 74 16.09 -12.35 16.07
N GLN A 75 15.76 -11.14 15.65
CA GLN A 75 14.86 -10.85 14.52
C GLN A 75 13.45 -11.42 14.70
N ARG A 76 13.00 -11.59 15.95
CA ARG A 76 11.66 -12.05 16.27
C ARG A 76 10.74 -10.85 16.44
N TYR A 77 9.54 -10.91 15.93
CA TYR A 77 8.55 -9.88 16.13
C TYR A 77 7.14 -10.44 16.08
N PHE A 78 6.19 -9.66 16.57
CA PHE A 78 4.76 -9.88 16.37
C PHE A 78 4.05 -8.55 16.12
N GLU A 79 2.92 -8.62 15.47
CA GLU A 79 2.15 -7.47 15.03
C GLU A 79 0.81 -7.38 15.74
N PHE A 80 0.33 -6.15 15.88
CA PHE A 80 -0.98 -5.82 16.42
C PHE A 80 -1.46 -4.50 15.83
N VAL A 81 -2.74 -4.19 16.01
CA VAL A 81 -3.33 -2.93 15.50
C VAL A 81 -3.33 -1.88 16.61
N TYR A 82 -2.85 -0.69 16.28
CA TYR A 82 -2.99 0.50 17.08
C TYR A 82 -3.97 1.48 16.43
N ASN A 83 -4.98 1.94 17.18
CA ASN A 83 -5.98 2.91 16.71
C ASN A 83 -6.39 3.89 17.82
N ASN A 84 -5.40 4.64 18.35
CA ASN A 84 -5.62 5.66 19.39
C ASN A 84 -6.33 5.12 20.65
N GLU A 85 -6.08 3.90 21.03
CA GLU A 85 -6.64 3.25 22.22
C GLU A 85 -5.55 2.75 23.17
N GLU A 86 -5.91 2.46 24.41
CA GLU A 86 -5.01 1.75 25.33
C GLU A 86 -4.93 0.27 24.94
N ILE A 87 -3.70 -0.22 24.83
CA ILE A 87 -3.42 -1.61 24.46
C ILE A 87 -2.74 -2.31 25.63
N GLN A 88 -3.23 -3.51 25.97
CA GLN A 88 -2.56 -4.45 26.85
C GLN A 88 -2.59 -5.85 26.23
N LEU A 89 -1.44 -6.34 25.81
CA LEU A 89 -1.27 -7.65 25.22
C LEU A 89 -0.25 -8.46 26.00
N SER A 90 -0.47 -9.77 26.11
CA SER A 90 0.51 -10.70 26.65
C SER A 90 0.71 -11.89 25.71
N THR A 91 1.94 -12.40 25.66
CA THR A 91 2.28 -13.55 24.82
C THR A 91 3.50 -14.27 25.37
N LYS A 92 3.84 -15.42 24.77
CA LYS A 92 5.08 -16.19 25.03
C LYS A 92 5.57 -16.87 23.75
N GLY A 93 6.87 -17.13 23.70
CA GLY A 93 7.47 -17.89 22.60
C GLY A 93 7.10 -19.39 22.62
N PRO A 94 7.48 -20.17 21.60
CA PRO A 94 8.13 -19.67 20.38
C PRO A 94 7.16 -18.99 19.40
N ASP A 95 5.85 -19.31 19.45
CA ASP A 95 4.82 -18.75 18.58
C ASP A 95 4.05 -17.65 19.31
N PHE A 96 4.50 -16.41 19.13
CA PHE A 96 3.91 -15.25 19.78
C PHE A 96 2.44 -15.04 19.40
N MET A 97 2.10 -15.29 18.12
CA MET A 97 0.73 -15.05 17.65
C MET A 97 -0.23 -16.11 18.18
N ALA A 98 0.16 -17.39 18.15
CA ALA A 98 -0.66 -18.47 18.71
C ALA A 98 -0.94 -18.26 20.20
N ASN A 99 0.07 -17.80 20.95
CA ASN A 99 -0.02 -17.58 22.40
C ASN A 99 -0.52 -16.18 22.79
N MET A 100 -0.89 -15.33 21.82
CA MET A 100 -1.32 -13.95 22.08
C MET A 100 -2.64 -13.92 22.85
N VAL A 101 -2.64 -13.18 23.95
CA VAL A 101 -3.82 -12.86 24.77
C VAL A 101 -4.04 -11.36 24.74
N VAL A 102 -5.27 -10.96 24.47
CA VAL A 102 -5.68 -9.55 24.47
C VAL A 102 -6.34 -9.22 25.79
N ASN A 103 -5.60 -8.53 26.67
CA ASN A 103 -6.10 -8.12 27.97
C ASN A 103 -6.95 -6.81 27.84
N LYS A 104 -6.50 -5.88 26.98
CA LYS A 104 -7.22 -4.63 26.69
C LYS A 104 -6.89 -4.14 25.28
N SER A 105 -7.85 -4.01 24.42
CA SER A 105 -7.86 -3.38 23.10
C SER A 105 -9.11 -3.82 22.35
N GLU A 106 -9.89 -2.92 21.83
CA GLU A 106 -11.08 -3.26 21.05
C GLU A 106 -10.70 -3.67 19.62
N GLU A 107 -9.67 -3.07 19.04
CA GLU A 107 -9.18 -3.47 17.71
C GLU A 107 -8.52 -4.86 17.77
N ASN A 108 -7.69 -5.13 18.76
CA ASN A 108 -6.96 -6.40 18.82
C ASN A 108 -7.82 -7.58 19.28
N LYS A 109 -8.95 -7.36 19.94
CA LYS A 109 -9.98 -8.40 20.17
C LYS A 109 -10.56 -8.94 18.85
N LEU A 110 -10.52 -8.14 17.78
CA LEU A 110 -10.92 -8.54 16.43
C LEU A 110 -9.72 -9.05 15.63
N PHE A 111 -8.59 -8.34 15.68
CA PHE A 111 -7.42 -8.62 14.84
C PHE A 111 -6.76 -9.96 15.19
N ILE A 112 -6.49 -10.22 16.46
CA ILE A 112 -5.76 -11.44 16.86
C ILE A 112 -6.54 -12.73 16.51
N PRO A 113 -7.85 -12.86 16.82
CA PRO A 113 -8.63 -14.01 16.36
C PRO A 113 -8.68 -14.14 14.84
N TYR A 114 -8.81 -13.00 14.13
CA TYR A 114 -8.80 -12.98 12.67
C TYR A 114 -7.49 -13.54 12.11
N VAL A 115 -6.35 -13.06 12.58
CA VAL A 115 -5.04 -13.55 12.10
C VAL A 115 -4.86 -15.04 12.39
N LYS A 116 -5.24 -15.51 13.59
CA LYS A 116 -5.20 -16.92 13.94
C LYS A 116 -6.07 -17.77 13.02
N PHE A 117 -7.31 -17.33 12.76
CA PHE A 117 -8.23 -18.02 11.86
C PHE A 117 -7.69 -18.11 10.43
N ILE A 118 -7.25 -16.97 9.87
CA ILE A 118 -6.69 -16.93 8.51
C ILE A 118 -5.43 -17.78 8.39
N SER A 119 -4.54 -17.76 9.39
CA SER A 119 -3.33 -18.57 9.40
C SER A 119 -3.66 -20.07 9.40
N SER A 120 -4.63 -20.50 10.22
CA SER A 120 -5.10 -21.88 10.22
C SER A 120 -5.66 -22.31 8.87
N LYS A 121 -6.58 -21.51 8.30
CA LYS A 121 -7.23 -21.83 7.03
C LYS A 121 -6.23 -21.85 5.87
N LYS A 122 -5.29 -20.89 5.82
CA LYS A 122 -4.21 -20.92 4.81
C LYS A 122 -3.33 -22.18 4.94
N GLY A 123 -3.04 -22.62 6.16
CA GLY A 123 -2.31 -23.85 6.40
C GLY A 123 -3.05 -25.10 5.91
N GLU A 124 -4.37 -25.17 6.13
CA GLU A 124 -5.23 -26.25 5.65
C GLU A 124 -5.31 -26.26 4.11
N ILE A 125 -5.57 -25.10 3.49
CA ILE A 125 -5.62 -24.94 2.03
C ILE A 125 -4.27 -25.32 1.39
N ALA A 126 -3.15 -24.89 1.97
CA ALA A 126 -1.82 -25.21 1.42
C ALA A 126 -1.56 -26.73 1.39
N LYS A 127 -1.95 -27.45 2.44
CA LYS A 127 -1.83 -28.93 2.51
C LYS A 127 -2.69 -29.62 1.44
N LEU A 128 -3.95 -29.18 1.27
CA LEU A 128 -4.83 -29.73 0.25
C LEU A 128 -4.34 -29.42 -1.16
N ALA A 129 -3.85 -28.19 -1.38
CA ALA A 129 -3.28 -27.78 -2.67
C ALA A 129 -2.01 -28.59 -3.01
N GLU A 130 -1.15 -28.86 -2.04
CA GLU A 130 0.02 -29.73 -2.23
C GLU A 130 -0.37 -31.16 -2.59
N GLN A 131 -1.40 -31.72 -1.94
CA GLN A 131 -1.94 -33.04 -2.28
C GLN A 131 -2.51 -33.04 -3.70
N ARG A 132 -3.35 -32.05 -4.02
CA ARG A 132 -3.97 -31.89 -5.33
C ARG A 132 -2.95 -31.74 -6.47
N ALA A 133 -1.82 -31.05 -6.23
CA ALA A 133 -0.77 -30.87 -7.22
C ALA A 133 -0.04 -32.17 -7.62
N LYS A 134 -0.17 -33.24 -6.84
CA LYS A 134 0.41 -34.57 -7.12
C LYS A 134 -0.52 -35.46 -7.96
N LEU A 135 -1.76 -35.03 -8.18
CA LEU A 135 -2.79 -35.77 -8.91
C LEU A 135 -2.98 -35.19 -10.31
N LYS A 136 -3.54 -36.01 -11.20
CA LYS A 136 -3.95 -35.56 -12.51
C LYS A 136 -5.40 -35.03 -12.51
N PRO A 137 -5.75 -34.10 -13.41
CA PRO A 137 -7.10 -33.53 -13.45
C PRO A 137 -8.24 -34.57 -13.62
N GLU A 138 -7.94 -35.72 -14.23
CA GLU A 138 -8.86 -36.84 -14.43
C GLU A 138 -9.09 -37.71 -13.19
N ASP A 139 -8.27 -37.58 -12.16
CA ASP A 139 -8.40 -38.35 -10.93
C ASP A 139 -9.62 -37.84 -10.12
N ALA A 140 -10.46 -38.73 -9.65
CA ALA A 140 -11.65 -38.35 -8.85
C ALA A 140 -11.30 -37.55 -7.58
N GLU A 141 -10.16 -37.84 -6.98
CA GLU A 141 -9.64 -37.14 -5.80
C GLU A 141 -9.25 -35.67 -6.11
N TYR A 142 -8.79 -35.38 -7.35
CA TYR A 142 -8.44 -34.02 -7.77
C TYR A 142 -9.64 -33.07 -7.67
N ALA A 143 -10.82 -33.49 -8.10
CA ALA A 143 -12.05 -32.73 -7.99
C ALA A 143 -12.51 -32.59 -6.53
N THR A 144 -12.41 -33.67 -5.74
CA THR A 144 -12.76 -33.67 -4.32
C THR A 144 -11.92 -32.68 -3.52
N LEU A 145 -10.59 -32.67 -3.69
CA LEU A 145 -9.69 -31.72 -3.06
C LEU A 145 -9.97 -30.27 -3.51
N GLY A 146 -10.33 -30.06 -4.76
CA GLY A 146 -10.79 -28.77 -5.25
C GLY A 146 -12.01 -28.26 -4.47
N THR A 147 -13.04 -29.08 -4.33
CA THR A 147 -14.24 -28.74 -3.56
C THR A 147 -13.94 -28.43 -2.10
N GLN A 148 -13.02 -29.16 -1.48
CA GLN A 148 -12.59 -28.87 -0.09
C GLN A 148 -11.87 -27.52 0.03
N ILE A 149 -11.00 -27.19 -0.92
CA ILE A 149 -10.32 -25.89 -0.98
C ILE A 149 -11.35 -24.75 -1.13
N ASP A 150 -12.32 -24.94 -2.04
CA ASP A 150 -13.40 -23.95 -2.27
C ASP A 150 -14.25 -23.73 -1.02
N ALA A 151 -14.56 -24.81 -0.28
CA ALA A 151 -15.28 -24.71 0.98
C ALA A 151 -14.50 -23.91 2.04
N LEU A 152 -13.19 -24.15 2.18
CA LEU A 152 -12.34 -23.40 3.10
C LEU A 152 -12.22 -21.92 2.69
N ASN A 153 -12.09 -21.62 1.42
CA ASN A 153 -12.10 -20.24 0.91
C ASN A 153 -13.43 -19.56 1.24
N LYS A 154 -14.55 -20.28 1.10
CA LYS A 154 -15.87 -19.75 1.46
C LYS A 154 -16.01 -19.46 2.95
N GLU A 155 -15.45 -20.28 3.82
CA GLU A 155 -15.41 -20.01 5.26
C GLU A 155 -14.61 -18.72 5.55
N VAL A 156 -13.51 -18.50 4.86
CA VAL A 156 -12.71 -17.25 4.97
C VAL A 156 -13.53 -16.03 4.54
N GLU A 157 -14.20 -16.11 3.38
CA GLU A 157 -15.06 -15.03 2.88
C GLU A 157 -16.17 -14.67 3.87
N VAL A 158 -16.86 -15.70 4.41
CA VAL A 158 -17.95 -15.50 5.39
C VAL A 158 -17.42 -14.86 6.67
N TYR A 159 -16.28 -15.32 7.17
CA TYR A 159 -15.67 -14.74 8.37
C TYR A 159 -15.30 -13.26 8.15
N GLN A 160 -14.67 -12.94 7.02
CA GLN A 160 -14.29 -11.57 6.66
C GLN A 160 -15.54 -10.68 6.53
N ALA A 161 -16.56 -11.13 5.81
CA ALA A 161 -17.80 -10.39 5.63
C ALA A 161 -18.49 -10.09 6.97
N ASN A 162 -18.58 -11.08 7.86
CA ASN A 162 -19.16 -10.92 9.19
C ASN A 162 -18.35 -9.94 10.05
N LEU A 163 -17.01 -10.03 10.02
CA LEU A 163 -16.15 -9.12 10.76
C LEU A 163 -16.37 -7.67 10.30
N VAL A 164 -16.41 -7.43 8.99
CA VAL A 164 -16.63 -6.10 8.40
C VAL A 164 -18.03 -5.58 8.76
N THR A 165 -19.08 -6.38 8.55
CA THR A 165 -20.46 -5.96 8.74
C THR A 165 -20.79 -5.67 10.21
N ASN A 166 -20.26 -6.47 11.13
CA ASN A 166 -20.56 -6.34 12.55
C ASN A 166 -19.69 -5.28 13.27
N ASN A 167 -18.66 -4.75 12.62
CA ASN A 167 -17.73 -3.81 13.23
C ASN A 167 -17.51 -2.55 12.37
N PRO A 168 -18.58 -1.85 11.95
CA PRO A 168 -18.46 -0.66 11.13
C PRO A 168 -17.65 0.41 11.87
N GLY A 169 -16.68 1.02 11.20
CA GLY A 169 -15.84 2.08 11.76
C GLY A 169 -14.59 1.60 12.51
N LYS A 170 -14.44 0.30 12.79
CA LYS A 170 -13.19 -0.25 13.34
C LYS A 170 -12.10 -0.29 12.26
N LEU A 171 -10.87 0.06 12.65
CA LEU A 171 -9.73 0.04 11.73
C LEU A 171 -9.46 -1.37 11.21
N VAL A 172 -9.55 -2.37 12.06
CA VAL A 172 -9.42 -3.79 11.67
C VAL A 172 -10.44 -4.17 10.61
N ALA A 173 -11.70 -3.75 10.75
CA ALA A 173 -12.73 -4.04 9.75
C ALA A 173 -12.38 -3.42 8.38
N LYS A 174 -11.87 -2.20 8.35
CA LYS A 174 -11.42 -1.54 7.12
C LYS A 174 -10.19 -2.20 6.50
N ILE A 175 -9.23 -2.65 7.33
CA ILE A 175 -8.07 -3.43 6.88
C ILE A 175 -8.52 -4.75 6.25
N VAL A 176 -9.45 -5.46 6.90
CA VAL A 176 -10.00 -6.71 6.38
C VAL A 176 -10.78 -6.47 5.09
N GLN A 177 -11.65 -5.46 5.04
CA GLN A 177 -12.40 -5.09 3.84
C GLN A 177 -11.45 -4.81 2.67
N MET A 178 -10.40 -4.03 2.89
CA MET A 178 -9.40 -3.74 1.85
C MET A 178 -8.70 -5.00 1.34
N SER A 179 -8.61 -6.06 2.15
CA SER A 179 -7.98 -7.34 1.77
C SER A 179 -8.92 -8.31 1.06
N THR A 180 -10.23 -8.03 1.01
CA THR A 180 -11.18 -8.90 0.34
C THR A 180 -11.10 -8.76 -1.18
N GLU A 181 -11.32 -9.90 -1.86
CA GLU A 181 -11.33 -9.94 -3.32
C GLU A 181 -12.62 -9.34 -3.90
N ILE A 182 -12.53 -8.84 -5.12
CA ILE A 182 -13.67 -8.33 -5.88
C ILE A 182 -14.42 -9.51 -6.50
N VAL A 183 -15.69 -9.65 -6.15
CA VAL A 183 -16.56 -10.67 -6.73
C VAL A 183 -16.98 -10.22 -8.12
N VAL A 184 -16.48 -10.91 -9.14
CA VAL A 184 -16.85 -10.65 -10.53
C VAL A 184 -18.11 -11.42 -10.87
N PRO A 185 -19.22 -10.76 -11.30
CA PRO A 185 -20.44 -11.43 -11.67
C PRO A 185 -20.25 -12.27 -12.95
N GLU A 186 -21.20 -13.17 -13.21
CA GLU A 186 -21.19 -13.94 -14.45
C GLU A 186 -21.27 -13.01 -15.66
N PRO A 187 -20.41 -13.22 -16.68
CA PRO A 187 -20.44 -12.42 -17.89
C PRO A 187 -21.78 -12.52 -18.62
N PRO A 188 -22.31 -11.40 -19.14
CA PRO A 188 -23.55 -11.43 -19.89
C PRO A 188 -23.38 -12.22 -21.19
N LYS A 189 -24.43 -12.95 -21.57
CA LYS A 189 -24.49 -13.81 -22.76
C LYS A 189 -25.63 -13.38 -23.68
N ASP A 190 -25.49 -13.67 -24.96
CA ASP A 190 -26.55 -13.54 -25.95
C ASP A 190 -27.58 -14.69 -25.81
N ASP A 191 -28.67 -14.64 -26.61
CA ASP A 191 -29.73 -15.66 -26.64
C ASP A 191 -29.21 -17.05 -27.08
N LYS A 192 -28.02 -17.12 -27.66
CA LYS A 192 -27.38 -18.37 -28.09
C LYS A 192 -26.33 -18.87 -27.08
N GLY A 193 -26.16 -18.18 -25.94
CA GLY A 193 -25.22 -18.54 -24.89
C GLY A 193 -23.79 -18.05 -25.12
N ASN A 194 -23.50 -17.26 -26.14
CA ASN A 194 -22.17 -16.69 -26.39
C ASN A 194 -21.93 -15.48 -25.48
N LEU A 195 -20.68 -15.30 -25.06
CA LEU A 195 -20.31 -14.13 -24.28
C LEU A 195 -20.46 -12.83 -25.12
N LEU A 196 -21.16 -11.83 -24.60
CA LEU A 196 -21.28 -10.50 -25.24
C LEU A 196 -19.94 -9.74 -25.24
N ASP A 197 -19.11 -9.96 -24.22
CA ASP A 197 -17.77 -9.39 -24.11
C ASP A 197 -16.81 -10.42 -23.50
N SER A 198 -15.89 -10.93 -24.30
CA SER A 198 -14.86 -11.88 -23.83
C SER A 198 -13.94 -11.32 -22.75
N ASN A 199 -13.80 -9.97 -22.67
CA ASN A 199 -12.97 -9.29 -21.70
C ASN A 199 -13.76 -8.80 -20.48
N PHE A 200 -15.03 -9.16 -20.34
CA PHE A 200 -15.91 -8.67 -19.27
C PHE A 200 -15.31 -8.84 -17.89
N ARG A 201 -14.80 -10.03 -17.56
CA ARG A 201 -14.22 -10.34 -16.24
C ARG A 201 -13.06 -9.41 -15.91
N TYR A 202 -12.15 -9.21 -16.87
CA TYR A 202 -11.01 -8.30 -16.68
C TYR A 202 -11.47 -6.85 -16.52
N LYS A 203 -12.35 -6.36 -17.41
CA LYS A 203 -12.86 -4.98 -17.37
C LYS A 203 -13.59 -4.69 -16.06
N TYR A 204 -14.43 -5.65 -15.62
CA TYR A 204 -15.16 -5.52 -14.36
C TYR A 204 -14.19 -5.46 -13.16
N TYR A 205 -13.28 -6.44 -13.06
CA TYR A 205 -12.29 -6.49 -11.99
C TYR A 205 -11.43 -5.23 -11.95
N PHE A 206 -10.97 -4.77 -13.09
CA PHE A 206 -10.18 -3.54 -13.20
C PHE A 206 -10.95 -2.29 -12.75
N ALA A 207 -12.20 -2.15 -13.16
CA ALA A 207 -13.05 -1.00 -12.81
C ALA A 207 -13.39 -0.96 -11.31
N HIS A 208 -13.55 -2.13 -10.67
CA HIS A 208 -13.98 -2.29 -9.29
C HIS A 208 -12.84 -2.58 -8.31
N TYR A 209 -11.60 -2.62 -8.77
CA TYR A 209 -10.44 -3.04 -7.96
C TYR A 209 -10.29 -2.31 -6.63
N TRP A 210 -10.70 -1.05 -6.60
CA TRP A 210 -10.56 -0.17 -5.46
C TRP A 210 -11.83 -0.03 -4.60
N ASP A 211 -12.93 -0.69 -4.93
CA ASP A 211 -14.22 -0.52 -4.25
C ASP A 211 -14.17 -0.89 -2.76
N ASN A 212 -13.29 -1.82 -2.40
CA ASN A 212 -13.10 -2.27 -1.02
C ASN A 212 -12.12 -1.40 -0.21
N VAL A 213 -11.66 -0.27 -0.74
CA VAL A 213 -10.69 0.63 -0.07
C VAL A 213 -11.37 1.91 0.39
N ASP A 214 -11.36 2.15 1.70
CA ASP A 214 -11.81 3.43 2.26
C ASP A 214 -10.68 4.48 2.19
N PHE A 215 -10.63 5.22 1.10
CA PHE A 215 -9.64 6.28 0.88
C PHE A 215 -9.69 7.45 1.87
N LYS A 216 -10.74 7.54 2.72
CA LYS A 216 -10.83 8.55 3.78
C LYS A 216 -10.11 8.12 5.05
N THR A 217 -9.66 6.87 5.15
CA THR A 217 -8.97 6.33 6.32
C THR A 217 -7.47 6.24 6.07
N ASP A 218 -6.75 7.31 6.38
CA ASP A 218 -5.29 7.42 6.20
C ASP A 218 -4.48 6.30 6.86
N ALA A 219 -5.00 5.73 7.94
CA ALA A 219 -4.36 4.63 8.65
C ALA A 219 -4.16 3.38 7.78
N LEU A 220 -4.92 3.23 6.69
CA LEU A 220 -4.79 2.10 5.78
C LEU A 220 -3.48 2.09 4.98
N VAL A 221 -2.76 3.20 4.89
CA VAL A 221 -1.41 3.21 4.31
C VAL A 221 -0.35 2.64 5.28
N ASN A 222 -0.68 2.59 6.57
CA ASN A 222 0.22 2.07 7.61
C ASN A 222 0.08 0.54 7.78
N ASN A 223 -0.03 -0.16 6.66
CA ASN A 223 0.05 -1.63 6.56
C ASN A 223 0.44 -2.04 5.13
N PRO A 224 0.94 -3.27 4.93
CA PRO A 224 1.44 -3.70 3.63
C PRO A 224 0.35 -3.96 2.58
N ILE A 225 -0.92 -4.15 2.98
CA ILE A 225 -1.99 -4.54 2.04
C ILE A 225 -2.23 -3.44 1.00
N PHE A 226 -2.30 -2.17 1.42
CA PHE A 226 -2.48 -1.05 0.50
C PHE A 226 -1.33 -0.96 -0.53
N ALA A 227 -0.10 -1.12 -0.05
CA ALA A 227 1.08 -1.10 -0.91
C ALA A 227 1.04 -2.24 -1.94
N ASN A 228 0.71 -3.45 -1.50
CA ASN A 228 0.59 -4.62 -2.38
C ASN A 228 -0.53 -4.44 -3.41
N LYS A 229 -1.67 -3.84 -3.01
CA LYS A 229 -2.74 -3.49 -3.96
C LYS A 229 -2.27 -2.48 -5.00
N LEU A 230 -1.52 -1.47 -4.60
CA LEU A 230 -0.98 -0.45 -5.50
C LEU A 230 0.01 -1.08 -6.49
N GLU A 231 0.93 -1.91 -5.99
CA GLU A 231 1.89 -2.65 -6.80
C GLU A 231 1.21 -3.59 -7.81
N PHE A 232 0.18 -4.32 -7.38
CA PHE A 232 -0.57 -5.20 -8.26
C PHE A 232 -1.32 -4.41 -9.35
N TYR A 233 -2.01 -3.31 -8.98
CA TYR A 233 -2.79 -2.49 -9.89
C TYR A 233 -1.95 -1.88 -11.02
N PHE A 234 -0.79 -1.32 -10.67
CA PHE A 234 0.15 -0.74 -11.64
C PHE A 234 1.13 -1.77 -12.23
N GLY A 235 1.09 -3.00 -11.74
CA GLY A 235 1.96 -4.09 -12.18
C GLY A 235 1.57 -4.72 -13.52
N LYS A 236 2.49 -5.51 -14.07
CA LYS A 236 2.33 -6.23 -15.36
C LYS A 236 1.14 -7.17 -15.41
N SER A 237 0.68 -7.66 -14.25
CA SER A 237 -0.44 -8.59 -14.15
C SER A 237 -1.79 -7.90 -14.36
N MET A 238 -1.89 -6.61 -14.06
CA MET A 238 -3.13 -5.86 -14.08
C MET A 238 -3.18 -4.81 -15.19
N MET A 239 -2.05 -4.19 -15.52
CA MET A 239 -2.01 -3.04 -16.44
C MET A 239 -0.95 -3.22 -17.52
N ILE A 240 -1.29 -2.82 -18.74
CA ILE A 240 -0.34 -2.77 -19.86
C ILE A 240 0.78 -1.80 -19.49
N GLN A 241 2.02 -2.28 -19.55
CA GLN A 241 3.20 -1.50 -19.21
C GLN A 241 3.60 -0.61 -20.41
N HIS A 242 2.78 0.41 -20.65
CA HIS A 242 3.05 1.48 -21.60
C HIS A 242 2.92 2.82 -20.87
N TRP A 243 3.85 3.73 -21.09
CA TRP A 243 3.99 4.97 -20.31
C TRP A 243 2.73 5.84 -20.28
N ASP A 244 2.00 5.98 -21.41
CA ASP A 244 0.78 6.79 -21.48
C ASP A 244 -0.39 6.15 -20.72
N THR A 245 -0.51 4.82 -20.79
CA THR A 245 -1.49 4.06 -20.02
C THR A 245 -1.24 4.24 -18.52
N ILE A 246 0.00 4.07 -18.09
CA ILE A 246 0.37 4.24 -16.69
C ILE A 246 0.11 5.67 -16.23
N ILE A 247 0.51 6.70 -16.98
CA ILE A 247 0.29 8.11 -16.63
C ILE A 247 -1.20 8.41 -16.53
N LYS A 248 -2.02 7.95 -17.49
CA LYS A 248 -3.47 8.15 -17.46
C LYS A 248 -4.09 7.65 -16.15
N TYR A 249 -3.77 6.41 -15.76
CA TYR A 249 -4.34 5.81 -14.55
C TYR A 249 -3.68 6.34 -13.28
N ALA A 250 -2.39 6.69 -13.32
CA ALA A 250 -1.71 7.30 -12.18
C ALA A 250 -2.30 8.67 -11.85
N PHE A 251 -2.56 9.50 -12.85
CA PHE A 251 -3.20 10.79 -12.65
C PHE A 251 -4.63 10.63 -12.13
N ALA A 252 -5.45 9.79 -12.79
CA ALA A 252 -6.81 9.54 -12.33
C ALA A 252 -6.86 9.03 -10.88
N PHE A 253 -5.95 8.15 -10.50
CA PHE A 253 -5.86 7.61 -9.15
C PHE A 253 -5.40 8.67 -8.13
N CYS A 254 -4.29 9.35 -8.41
CA CYS A 254 -3.73 10.33 -7.46
C CYS A 254 -4.62 11.56 -7.30
N ASP A 255 -5.26 12.04 -8.38
CA ASP A 255 -6.16 13.20 -8.34
C ASP A 255 -7.47 12.92 -7.58
N ALA A 256 -7.87 11.65 -7.43
CA ALA A 256 -9.02 11.23 -6.63
C ALA A 256 -8.74 11.19 -5.12
N LEU A 257 -7.47 11.22 -4.71
CA LEU A 257 -7.08 11.20 -3.30
C LEU A 257 -7.11 12.61 -2.70
N ASP A 258 -7.34 12.69 -1.38
CA ASP A 258 -7.13 13.95 -0.66
C ASP A 258 -5.64 14.34 -0.73
N PRO A 259 -5.29 15.51 -1.32
CA PRO A 259 -3.91 15.93 -1.49
C PRO A 259 -3.14 16.18 -0.18
N LYS A 260 -3.83 16.19 0.96
CA LYS A 260 -3.22 16.30 2.30
C LYS A 260 -3.09 14.96 3.01
N SER A 261 -3.59 13.89 2.41
CA SER A 261 -3.59 12.55 3.01
C SER A 261 -2.23 11.85 2.88
N ARG A 262 -1.98 10.94 3.80
CA ARG A 262 -0.79 10.08 3.72
C ARG A 262 -0.91 9.03 2.61
N MET A 263 -2.13 8.66 2.22
CA MET A 263 -2.35 7.82 1.06
C MET A 263 -1.90 8.51 -0.23
N TYR A 264 -2.19 9.81 -0.37
CA TYR A 264 -1.68 10.61 -1.48
C TYR A 264 -0.15 10.69 -1.47
N GLU A 265 0.46 11.06 -0.33
CA GLU A 265 1.91 11.06 -0.14
C GLU A 265 2.55 9.75 -0.61
N TYR A 266 2.04 8.63 -0.09
CA TYR A 266 2.57 7.31 -0.41
C TYR A 266 2.39 6.96 -1.88
N SER A 267 1.19 7.15 -2.42
CA SER A 267 0.86 6.74 -3.79
C SER A 267 1.66 7.52 -4.84
N VAL A 268 1.71 8.84 -4.69
CA VAL A 268 2.50 9.71 -5.58
C VAL A 268 3.98 9.35 -5.51
N GLY A 269 4.52 9.21 -4.29
CA GLY A 269 5.92 8.86 -4.09
C GLY A 269 6.26 7.46 -4.61
N TRP A 270 5.39 6.48 -4.38
CA TRP A 270 5.58 5.10 -4.84
C TRP A 270 5.56 5.00 -6.36
N ILE A 271 4.56 5.61 -7.03
CA ILE A 271 4.45 5.58 -8.49
C ILE A 271 5.68 6.27 -9.12
N ALA A 272 6.02 7.47 -8.68
CA ALA A 272 7.19 8.18 -9.18
C ALA A 272 8.47 7.36 -9.02
N SER A 273 8.73 6.83 -7.80
CA SER A 273 9.94 6.05 -7.52
C SER A 273 10.00 4.73 -8.29
N THR A 274 8.87 4.04 -8.46
CA THR A 274 8.80 2.75 -9.15
C THR A 274 9.15 2.93 -10.62
N TYR A 275 8.56 3.89 -11.28
CA TYR A 275 8.81 4.12 -12.71
C TYR A 275 10.11 4.88 -12.99
N GLY A 276 10.60 5.65 -12.04
CA GLY A 276 11.94 6.25 -12.12
C GLY A 276 13.09 5.23 -12.05
N LYS A 277 12.80 4.02 -11.57
CA LYS A 277 13.76 2.89 -11.50
C LYS A 277 13.41 1.75 -12.46
N SER A 278 12.47 1.98 -13.37
CA SER A 278 12.01 0.94 -14.29
C SER A 278 13.07 0.64 -15.35
N ASP A 279 13.34 -0.64 -15.59
CA ASP A 279 14.20 -1.12 -16.68
C ASP A 279 13.46 -1.16 -18.03
N ILE A 280 12.16 -0.86 -18.03
CA ILE A 280 11.36 -0.82 -19.26
C ILE A 280 11.60 0.51 -19.95
N MET A 281 12.09 0.46 -21.19
CA MET A 281 12.41 1.60 -22.01
C MET A 281 11.19 2.55 -22.18
N GLY A 282 11.40 3.84 -21.93
CA GLY A 282 10.38 4.88 -22.04
C GLY A 282 9.48 5.05 -20.80
N MET A 283 9.64 4.21 -19.77
CA MET A 283 8.90 4.36 -18.51
C MET A 283 9.41 5.49 -17.63
N ASP A 284 10.61 6.00 -17.86
CA ASP A 284 11.13 7.22 -17.28
C ASP A 284 10.21 8.44 -17.54
N LYS A 285 9.43 8.44 -18.62
CA LYS A 285 8.38 9.43 -18.85
C LYS A 285 7.39 9.52 -17.69
N VAL A 286 6.97 8.38 -17.16
CA VAL A 286 6.04 8.34 -16.02
C VAL A 286 6.62 9.12 -14.84
N TYR A 287 7.89 8.86 -14.52
CA TYR A 287 8.59 9.58 -13.45
C TYR A 287 8.58 11.10 -13.67
N TYR A 288 8.99 11.57 -14.85
CA TYR A 288 9.06 12.99 -15.12
C TYR A 288 7.68 13.67 -15.15
N TYR A 289 6.65 13.00 -15.67
CA TYR A 289 5.28 13.52 -15.63
C TYR A 289 4.72 13.57 -14.21
N MET A 290 5.02 12.56 -13.38
CA MET A 290 4.68 12.57 -11.95
C MET A 290 5.40 13.70 -11.21
N LEU A 291 6.70 13.91 -11.47
CA LEU A 291 7.44 15.04 -10.90
C LEU A 291 6.82 16.38 -11.29
N LYS A 292 6.58 16.58 -12.59
CA LYS A 292 6.03 17.85 -13.08
C LYS A 292 4.69 18.17 -12.40
N ARG A 293 3.76 17.19 -12.36
CA ARG A 293 2.41 17.42 -11.84
C ARG A 293 2.35 17.54 -10.32
N TYR A 294 3.01 16.64 -9.58
CA TYR A 294 2.79 16.46 -8.15
C TYR A 294 3.92 16.99 -7.27
N PHE A 295 5.05 17.39 -7.85
CA PHE A 295 6.17 17.93 -7.09
C PHE A 295 6.52 19.36 -7.52
N CYS A 296 6.60 19.62 -8.82
CA CYS A 296 7.17 20.85 -9.34
C CYS A 296 6.15 21.91 -9.74
N THR A 297 4.89 21.53 -9.98
CA THR A 297 3.81 22.50 -10.21
C THR A 297 3.39 23.12 -8.88
N LYS A 298 3.63 24.41 -8.71
CA LYS A 298 3.27 25.14 -7.49
C LYS A 298 1.82 25.57 -7.52
N ASP A 299 1.16 25.58 -6.37
CA ASP A 299 -0.18 26.12 -6.18
C ASP A 299 -0.20 27.67 -6.23
N ALA A 300 -1.37 28.28 -6.11
CA ALA A 300 -1.55 29.72 -6.11
C ALA A 300 -0.79 30.45 -4.97
N SER A 301 -0.41 29.74 -3.91
CA SER A 301 0.41 30.27 -2.81
C SER A 301 1.93 30.09 -3.05
N GLY A 302 2.33 29.52 -4.18
CA GLY A 302 3.71 29.24 -4.53
C GLY A 302 4.29 27.98 -3.88
N LYS A 303 3.45 27.12 -3.27
CA LYS A 303 3.88 25.89 -2.61
C LYS A 303 3.69 24.67 -3.49
N SER A 304 4.58 23.71 -3.36
CA SER A 304 4.45 22.40 -3.95
C SER A 304 3.33 21.59 -3.27
N PRO A 305 2.54 20.80 -4.01
CA PRO A 305 1.59 19.86 -3.42
C PRO A 305 2.28 18.72 -2.65
N ALA A 306 3.56 18.46 -2.89
CA ALA A 306 4.33 17.43 -2.18
C ALA A 306 4.79 17.92 -0.80
N PHE A 307 3.86 18.13 0.14
CA PHE A 307 4.09 18.66 1.49
C PHE A 307 5.06 17.83 2.35
N TRP A 308 5.38 16.61 1.94
CA TRP A 308 6.32 15.71 2.63
C TRP A 308 7.77 15.86 2.16
N VAL A 309 8.02 16.66 1.14
CA VAL A 309 9.36 16.93 0.62
C VAL A 309 9.88 18.22 1.23
N ALA A 310 11.10 18.18 1.75
CA ALA A 310 11.75 19.38 2.30
C ALA A 310 12.02 20.40 1.19
N GLU A 311 11.88 21.70 1.51
CA GLU A 311 11.90 22.78 0.53
C GLU A 311 13.22 22.86 -0.25
N ASP A 312 14.34 22.58 0.42
CA ASP A 312 15.68 22.52 -0.18
C ASP A 312 15.84 21.41 -1.24
N LYS A 313 14.97 20.39 -1.21
CA LYS A 313 14.99 19.27 -2.17
C LYS A 313 14.22 19.55 -3.45
N PHE A 314 13.34 20.55 -3.46
CA PHE A 314 12.59 20.88 -4.67
C PHE A 314 13.46 21.45 -5.78
N GLU A 315 14.48 22.25 -5.45
CA GLU A 315 15.41 22.78 -6.45
C GLU A 315 16.09 21.63 -7.17
N ASP A 316 16.66 20.65 -6.42
CA ASP A 316 17.33 19.49 -7.00
C ASP A 316 16.38 18.63 -7.87
N LEU A 317 15.13 18.44 -7.42
CA LEU A 317 14.14 17.61 -8.12
C LEU A 317 13.60 18.27 -9.39
N CYS A 318 13.39 19.59 -9.34
CA CYS A 318 12.68 20.33 -10.39
C CYS A 318 13.60 21.09 -11.31
N GLU A 319 14.85 21.31 -10.90
CA GLU A 319 15.85 21.94 -11.75
C GLU A 319 16.04 21.12 -13.04
N ASN A 320 16.05 21.80 -14.14
CA ASN A 320 16.22 21.19 -15.46
C ASN A 320 15.19 20.09 -15.82
N LEU A 321 14.02 20.01 -15.10
CA LEU A 321 13.01 19.01 -15.39
C LEU A 321 12.56 19.06 -16.84
N ASP A 322 12.28 20.25 -17.38
CA ASP A 322 11.85 20.41 -18.78
C ASP A 322 12.94 19.96 -19.75
N ASN A 323 14.21 20.23 -19.46
CA ASN A 323 15.34 19.73 -20.26
C ASN A 323 15.41 18.21 -20.25
N LYS A 324 15.25 17.58 -19.07
CA LYS A 324 15.22 16.12 -18.92
C LYS A 324 14.02 15.51 -19.65
N MET A 325 12.85 16.12 -19.56
CA MET A 325 11.66 15.69 -20.30
C MET A 325 11.85 15.75 -21.81
N ASN A 326 12.65 16.70 -22.31
CA ASN A 326 12.95 16.82 -23.76
C ASN A 326 13.92 15.74 -24.26
N THR A 327 14.57 14.99 -23.37
CA THR A 327 15.51 13.91 -23.72
C THR A 327 14.90 12.51 -23.65
N VAL A 328 13.64 12.39 -23.15
CA VAL A 328 13.01 11.08 -23.05
C VAL A 328 12.65 10.52 -24.43
N MET A 329 12.66 9.20 -24.55
CA MET A 329 12.39 8.49 -25.79
C MET A 329 11.09 8.94 -26.48
N GLY A 330 11.15 9.14 -27.81
CA GLY A 330 10.02 9.52 -28.65
C GLY A 330 9.60 11.00 -28.54
N ILE A 331 10.34 11.83 -27.79
CA ILE A 331 10.25 13.29 -27.82
C ILE A 331 11.29 13.80 -28.82
N LYS A 332 10.90 14.75 -29.65
CA LYS A 332 11.87 15.43 -30.53
C LYS A 332 12.80 16.28 -29.66
N PRO A 333 14.10 15.98 -29.59
CA PRO A 333 15.03 16.72 -28.76
C PRO A 333 15.15 18.19 -29.21
N PRO A 334 15.61 19.10 -28.36
CA PRO A 334 15.91 20.47 -28.76
C PRO A 334 16.90 20.48 -29.93
N ASN A 335 16.72 21.44 -30.84
CA ASN A 335 17.61 21.59 -31.98
C ASN A 335 19.00 22.02 -31.54
N LEU A 336 20.02 21.42 -32.13
CA LEU A 336 21.41 21.82 -31.91
C LEU A 336 21.89 22.68 -33.09
N ILE A 337 22.43 23.86 -32.78
CA ILE A 337 23.06 24.74 -33.74
C ILE A 337 24.54 24.76 -33.42
N MET A 338 25.36 24.30 -34.36
CA MET A 338 26.79 24.17 -34.21
C MET A 338 27.52 24.77 -35.41
N ARG A 339 28.77 25.17 -35.24
CA ARG A 339 29.60 25.49 -36.38
C ARG A 339 30.07 24.25 -37.11
N ASP A 340 30.16 24.33 -38.43
CA ASP A 340 30.75 23.29 -39.25
C ASP A 340 32.26 23.11 -38.96
N THR A 341 32.84 22.07 -39.53
CA THR A 341 34.28 21.78 -39.34
C THR A 341 35.21 22.85 -39.91
N SER A 342 34.69 23.76 -40.76
CA SER A 342 35.45 24.88 -41.30
C SER A 342 35.37 26.12 -40.41
N ASP A 343 34.58 26.11 -39.36
CA ASP A 343 34.29 27.23 -38.42
C ASP A 343 33.67 28.47 -39.12
N THR A 344 33.17 28.30 -40.32
CA THR A 344 32.67 29.41 -41.14
C THR A 344 31.16 29.47 -41.19
N LYS A 345 30.45 28.38 -40.95
CA LYS A 345 29.01 28.23 -41.19
C LYS A 345 28.31 27.65 -39.98
N TRP A 346 27.23 28.29 -39.58
CA TRP A 346 26.32 27.69 -38.58
C TRP A 346 25.44 26.63 -39.23
N VAL A 347 25.39 25.45 -38.67
CA VAL A 347 24.61 24.31 -39.14
C VAL A 347 23.57 23.94 -38.10
N ASP A 348 22.37 23.86 -38.54
CA ASP A 348 21.21 23.40 -37.77
C ASP A 348 21.10 21.89 -37.90
N PHE A 349 21.08 21.15 -36.77
CA PHE A 349 21.03 19.69 -36.76
C PHE A 349 19.83 19.13 -37.54
N TYR A 350 18.66 19.78 -37.39
CA TYR A 350 17.46 19.30 -38.09
C TYR A 350 17.50 19.58 -39.59
N SER A 351 18.20 20.59 -40.04
CA SER A 351 18.40 20.81 -41.48
C SER A 351 19.19 19.65 -42.11
N LEU A 352 20.15 19.09 -41.39
CA LEU A 352 20.92 17.94 -41.85
C LEU A 352 20.09 16.68 -41.95
N THR A 353 19.09 16.47 -41.07
CA THR A 353 18.24 15.27 -41.12
C THR A 353 17.31 15.26 -42.34
N SER A 354 17.07 16.39 -43.00
CA SER A 354 16.34 16.46 -44.25
C SER A 354 17.20 16.12 -45.48
N GLU A 355 18.51 16.33 -45.38
CA GLU A 355 19.47 16.03 -46.45
C GLU A 355 20.00 14.61 -46.39
N TYR A 356 20.13 14.05 -45.20
CA TYR A 356 20.71 12.73 -44.97
C TYR A 356 19.67 11.80 -44.37
N THR A 357 19.37 10.73 -45.12
CA THR A 357 18.52 9.66 -44.58
C THR A 357 19.30 8.92 -43.49
N ASP A 358 18.76 8.91 -42.30
CA ASP A 358 19.35 8.14 -41.22
C ASP A 358 19.48 6.67 -41.62
N ARG A 359 20.69 6.19 -41.69
CA ARG A 359 20.95 4.76 -41.86
C ARG A 359 20.79 4.14 -40.50
N LYS A 360 19.63 3.57 -40.23
CA LYS A 360 19.44 2.63 -39.13
C LYS A 360 20.47 1.52 -39.29
N SER A 361 21.51 1.55 -38.49
CA SER A 361 22.41 0.45 -38.27
C SER A 361 21.73 -0.64 -37.46
#